data_43a58bb46b314eafea7e158c5c49ee97
#
_entry.id   43a58bb46b314eafea7e158c5c49ee97
#
_cell.length_a   1.000
_cell.length_b   1.000
_cell.length_c   1.000
_cell.angle_alpha   90.00
_cell.angle_beta   90.00
_cell.angle_gamma   90.00
#
_symmetry.space_group_name_H-M   'P 1'
#
loop_
_entity.id
_entity.type
_entity.pdbx_description
1 polymer ?
#
loop_
_entity_poly.entity_id
_entity_poly.type
_entity_poly.pdbx_seq_one_letter_code
_entity_poly.pdbx_strand_id
1 'polypeptide(L)'
;GGIGYIVLVVRSARLRSSPPDKELPVLPRPMRDAPRSGWLNVAVMIGGIAVITIGADWLVWGSSDLARRLEVSEALIGLTIVAIGTSSPELITTIVSTVRNEREIAVGNLLGSSVYNIAVILGLTMLVPSEAITVERTLIAVDIPVMAAATVLCVPAFLTGRTLSRAEGAAFVGCYIAYFAYLMLART
;
A
#
# COMPACT_ATOMS: atom_id res chain seq x y z
N GLY A 1 13.90 16.52 1.97
CA GLY A 1 13.75 15.34 2.72
C GLY A 1 12.34 15.06 3.19
N GLY A 2 12.10 13.81 3.65
CA GLY A 2 10.78 13.29 4.05
C GLY A 2 10.06 14.10 5.13
N ILE A 3 10.79 14.71 6.08
CA ILE A 3 10.20 15.57 7.13
C ILE A 3 9.55 16.80 6.52
N GLY A 4 10.15 17.43 5.50
CA GLY A 4 9.57 18.57 4.80
C GLY A 4 8.25 18.22 4.09
N TYR A 5 8.15 17.04 3.50
CA TYR A 5 6.93 16.53 2.88
C TYR A 5 5.83 16.29 3.93
N ILE A 6 6.16 15.64 5.04
CA ILE A 6 5.19 15.39 6.14
C ILE A 6 4.66 16.72 6.69
N VAL A 7 5.54 17.71 6.93
CA VAL A 7 5.13 19.04 7.40
C VAL A 7 4.24 19.74 6.36
N LEU A 8 4.54 19.62 5.08
CA LEU A 8 3.76 20.24 4.00
C LEU A 8 2.38 19.58 3.85
N VAL A 9 2.30 18.25 3.97
CA VAL A 9 1.03 17.50 3.96
C VAL A 9 0.16 17.84 5.17
N VAL A 10 0.73 17.87 6.37
CA VAL A 10 0.01 18.24 7.60
C VAL A 10 -0.48 19.68 7.54
N ARG A 11 0.33 20.59 6.97
CA ARG A 11 -0.05 22.02 6.84
C ARG A 11 -1.14 22.21 5.78
N SER A 12 -1.08 21.50 4.66
CA SER A 12 -2.12 21.56 3.62
C SER A 12 -3.44 20.91 4.07
N ALA A 13 -3.41 19.86 4.88
CA ALA A 13 -4.59 19.24 5.47
C ALA A 13 -5.30 20.19 6.45
N ARG A 14 -4.55 20.96 7.26
CA ARG A 14 -5.13 21.97 8.19
C ARG A 14 -5.78 23.16 7.48
N LEU A 15 -5.38 23.47 6.24
CA LEU A 15 -5.92 24.61 5.47
C LEU A 15 -7.18 24.26 4.67
N ARG A 16 -7.65 23.02 4.68
CA ARG A 16 -8.77 22.52 3.86
C ARG A 16 -9.95 21.98 4.66
N SER A 17 -10.26 22.55 5.80
CA SER A 17 -11.57 22.34 6.45
C SER A 17 -12.64 23.17 5.72
N SER A 18 -13.11 22.69 4.58
CA SER A 18 -14.32 23.18 3.91
C SER A 18 -15.50 22.28 4.26
N PRO A 19 -16.73 22.84 4.38
CA PRO A 19 -17.88 22.10 4.88
C PRO A 19 -18.40 21.05 3.88
N PRO A 20 -19.10 20.02 4.36
CA PRO A 20 -19.53 18.88 3.54
C PRO A 20 -20.73 19.24 2.68
N ASP A 21 -20.61 19.14 1.35
CA ASP A 21 -21.74 19.17 0.43
C ASP A 21 -22.21 17.75 0.07
N LYS A 22 -23.53 17.55 0.34
CA LYS A 22 -24.45 16.54 -0.17
C LYS A 22 -24.30 15.07 0.21
N GLU A 23 -25.28 14.68 1.00
CA GLU A 23 -25.58 13.33 1.48
C GLU A 23 -25.84 12.33 0.35
N LEU A 24 -24.99 11.32 0.25
CA LEU A 24 -25.29 10.02 -0.34
C LEU A 24 -25.88 9.11 0.76
N PRO A 25 -26.74 8.11 0.42
CA PRO A 25 -27.37 7.26 1.42
C PRO A 25 -26.31 6.55 2.26
N VAL A 26 -26.27 6.97 3.51
CA VAL A 26 -25.33 6.47 4.52
C VAL A 26 -25.78 5.09 4.93
N LEU A 27 -24.95 4.07 4.70
CA LEU A 27 -25.05 2.82 5.43
C LEU A 27 -25.12 3.12 6.94
N PRO A 28 -25.91 2.37 7.75
CA PRO A 28 -26.07 2.65 9.16
C PRO A 28 -24.70 2.78 9.81
N ARG A 29 -24.43 3.95 10.38
CA ARG A 29 -23.20 4.17 11.16
C ARG A 29 -23.24 3.22 12.35
N PRO A 30 -22.33 2.24 12.45
CA PRO A 30 -22.30 1.41 13.63
C PRO A 30 -21.90 2.27 14.82
N MET A 31 -22.85 2.47 15.72
CA MET A 31 -22.70 2.95 17.11
C MET A 31 -21.63 4.03 17.34
N ARG A 32 -21.99 5.29 17.03
CA ARG A 32 -21.16 6.46 17.34
C ARG A 32 -21.42 7.05 18.74
N ASP A 33 -22.28 6.42 19.55
CA ASP A 33 -22.85 7.04 20.75
C ASP A 33 -22.40 6.44 22.10
N ALA A 34 -21.31 5.68 22.13
CA ALA A 34 -20.67 5.39 23.41
C ALA A 34 -19.43 6.28 23.56
N PRO A 35 -19.28 7.06 24.63
CA PRO A 35 -18.03 7.74 24.96
C PRO A 35 -17.02 6.66 25.37
N ARG A 36 -16.44 5.96 24.39
CA ARG A 36 -15.31 5.08 24.65
C ARG A 36 -14.17 5.97 25.10
N SER A 37 -13.59 5.66 26.24
CA SER A 37 -12.37 6.30 26.73
C SER A 37 -11.36 6.36 25.56
N GLY A 38 -10.78 7.55 25.32
CA GLY A 38 -9.84 7.75 24.21
C GLY A 38 -8.71 6.70 24.22
N TRP A 39 -8.32 6.26 25.41
CA TRP A 39 -7.34 5.20 25.61
C TRP A 39 -7.81 3.83 25.09
N LEU A 40 -9.09 3.50 25.23
CA LEU A 40 -9.64 2.24 24.70
C LEU A 40 -9.62 2.22 23.16
N ASN A 41 -9.93 3.35 22.53
CA ASN A 41 -9.83 3.47 21.07
C ASN A 41 -8.38 3.31 20.59
N VAL A 42 -7.41 3.85 21.30
CA VAL A 42 -5.97 3.66 21.00
C VAL A 42 -5.57 2.21 21.18
N ALA A 43 -6.00 1.56 22.28
CA ALA A 43 -5.71 0.14 22.52
C ALA A 43 -6.31 -0.77 21.42
N VAL A 44 -7.55 -0.53 21.02
CA VAL A 44 -8.21 -1.26 19.94
C VAL A 44 -7.51 -1.03 18.59
N MET A 45 -7.09 0.19 18.33
CA MET A 45 -6.31 0.52 17.11
C MET A 45 -4.97 -0.23 17.10
N ILE A 46 -4.20 -0.14 18.16
CA ILE A 46 -2.90 -0.84 18.27
C ILE A 46 -3.11 -2.37 18.17
N GLY A 47 -4.11 -2.91 18.87
CA GLY A 47 -4.44 -4.34 18.80
C GLY A 47 -4.84 -4.77 17.39
N GLY A 48 -5.63 -3.98 16.69
CA GLY A 48 -6.01 -4.24 15.29
C GLY A 48 -4.81 -4.24 14.35
N ILE A 49 -3.93 -3.25 14.48
CA ILE A 49 -2.68 -3.18 13.70
C ILE A 49 -1.82 -4.41 13.99
N ALA A 50 -1.62 -4.76 15.26
CA ALA A 50 -0.82 -5.91 15.64
C ALA A 50 -1.37 -7.23 15.04
N VAL A 51 -2.69 -7.45 15.11
CA VAL A 51 -3.34 -8.65 14.53
C VAL A 51 -3.13 -8.73 13.01
N ILE A 52 -3.30 -7.61 12.30
CA ILE A 52 -3.11 -7.57 10.84
C ILE A 52 -1.65 -7.85 10.50
N THR A 53 -0.70 -7.23 11.20
CA THR A 53 0.74 -7.42 10.96
C THR A 53 1.17 -8.85 11.23
N ILE A 54 0.81 -9.42 12.38
CA ILE A 54 1.14 -10.82 12.72
C ILE A 54 0.52 -11.77 11.69
N GLY A 55 -0.72 -11.54 11.28
CA GLY A 55 -1.39 -12.35 10.25
C GLY A 55 -0.69 -12.28 8.90
N ALA A 56 -0.26 -11.10 8.49
CA ALA A 56 0.51 -10.90 7.27
C ALA A 56 1.87 -11.62 7.33
N ASP A 57 2.59 -11.51 8.45
CA ASP A 57 3.88 -12.19 8.66
C ASP A 57 3.73 -13.72 8.59
N TRP A 58 2.71 -14.28 9.22
CA TRP A 58 2.46 -15.73 9.16
C TRP A 58 2.09 -16.19 7.74
N LEU A 59 1.29 -15.41 7.04
CA LEU A 59 0.95 -15.68 5.63
C LEU A 59 2.21 -15.69 4.77
N VAL A 60 3.05 -14.66 4.88
CA VAL A 60 4.30 -14.54 4.12
C VAL A 60 5.24 -15.70 4.44
N TRP A 61 5.47 -15.98 5.74
CA TRP A 61 6.36 -17.04 6.16
C TRP A 61 5.91 -18.42 5.68
N GLY A 62 4.65 -18.78 5.90
CA GLY A 62 4.12 -20.09 5.50
C GLY A 62 4.06 -20.27 3.99
N SER A 63 3.65 -19.24 3.25
CA SER A 63 3.58 -19.30 1.77
C SER A 63 4.97 -19.32 1.15
N SER A 64 5.94 -18.61 1.72
CA SER A 64 7.32 -18.61 1.24
C SER A 64 8.01 -19.96 1.50
N ASP A 65 7.79 -20.58 2.66
CA ASP A 65 8.32 -21.91 2.95
C ASP A 65 7.75 -22.96 1.97
N LEU A 66 6.45 -22.90 1.70
CA LEU A 66 5.83 -23.78 0.71
C LEU A 66 6.39 -23.55 -0.70
N ALA A 67 6.54 -22.30 -1.11
CA ALA A 67 7.06 -21.95 -2.44
C ALA A 67 8.51 -22.42 -2.62
N ARG A 68 9.36 -22.28 -1.59
CA ARG A 68 10.73 -22.81 -1.59
C ARG A 68 10.77 -24.33 -1.76
N ARG A 69 9.86 -25.05 -1.08
CA ARG A 69 9.75 -26.51 -1.25
C ARG A 69 9.31 -26.92 -2.64
N LEU A 70 8.65 -26.03 -3.38
CA LEU A 70 8.25 -26.20 -4.78
C LEU A 70 9.30 -25.65 -5.76
N GLU A 71 10.50 -25.35 -5.28
CA GLU A 71 11.65 -24.85 -6.06
C GLU A 71 11.38 -23.50 -6.77
N VAL A 72 10.45 -22.69 -6.25
CA VAL A 72 10.17 -21.35 -6.77
C VAL A 72 11.34 -20.41 -6.43
N SER A 73 11.77 -19.60 -7.38
CA SER A 73 12.90 -18.69 -7.21
C SER A 73 12.63 -17.61 -6.13
N GLU A 74 13.66 -17.22 -5.37
CA GLU A 74 13.55 -16.19 -4.32
C GLU A 74 13.07 -14.85 -4.87
N ALA A 75 13.46 -14.49 -6.10
CA ALA A 75 12.99 -13.28 -6.76
C ALA A 75 11.47 -13.32 -7.00
N LEU A 76 10.94 -14.46 -7.44
CA LEU A 76 9.51 -14.63 -7.67
C LEU A 76 8.73 -14.64 -6.35
N ILE A 77 9.26 -15.29 -5.30
CA ILE A 77 8.67 -15.25 -3.95
C ILE A 77 8.59 -13.81 -3.46
N GLY A 78 9.67 -13.03 -3.60
CA GLY A 78 9.72 -11.63 -3.19
C GLY A 78 8.74 -10.74 -3.95
N LEU A 79 8.69 -10.87 -5.27
CA LEU A 79 7.81 -10.06 -6.13
C LEU A 79 6.32 -10.42 -6.01
N THR A 80 5.99 -11.58 -5.48
CA THR A 80 4.60 -12.06 -5.38
C THR A 80 4.16 -12.20 -3.93
N ILE A 81 4.59 -13.26 -3.26
CA ILE A 81 4.11 -13.63 -1.91
C ILE A 81 4.46 -12.55 -0.89
N VAL A 82 5.74 -12.15 -0.86
CA VAL A 82 6.20 -11.14 0.11
C VAL A 82 5.57 -9.79 -0.20
N ALA A 83 5.53 -9.38 -1.49
CA ALA A 83 4.93 -8.11 -1.88
C ALA A 83 3.44 -8.03 -1.50
N ILE A 84 2.64 -9.06 -1.77
CA ILE A 84 1.22 -9.10 -1.40
C ILE A 84 1.06 -9.12 0.13
N GLY A 85 1.84 -9.95 0.82
CA GLY A 85 1.75 -10.09 2.28
C GLY A 85 2.09 -8.80 3.02
N THR A 86 3.21 -8.17 2.68
CA THR A 86 3.63 -6.92 3.31
C THR A 86 2.74 -5.73 2.97
N SER A 87 2.06 -5.74 1.82
CA SER A 87 1.08 -4.72 1.43
C SER A 87 -0.35 -5.02 1.89
N SER A 88 -0.59 -6.16 2.54
CA SER A 88 -1.93 -6.53 3.01
C SER A 88 -2.51 -5.56 4.05
N PRO A 89 -1.75 -5.04 5.04
CA PRO A 89 -2.25 -4.03 5.96
C PRO A 89 -2.72 -2.75 5.26
N GLU A 90 -1.96 -2.28 4.27
CA GLU A 90 -2.30 -1.10 3.48
C GLU A 90 -3.55 -1.33 2.64
N LEU A 91 -3.67 -2.52 2.04
CA LEU A 91 -4.83 -2.90 1.25
C LEU A 91 -6.11 -2.91 2.11
N ILE A 92 -6.06 -3.55 3.27
CA ILE A 92 -7.19 -3.62 4.21
C ILE A 92 -7.58 -2.21 4.67
N THR A 93 -6.62 -1.40 5.08
CA THR A 93 -6.84 -0.03 5.52
C THR A 93 -7.49 0.80 4.40
N THR A 94 -6.99 0.69 3.18
CA THR A 94 -7.52 1.42 2.01
C THR A 94 -8.94 0.98 1.67
N ILE A 95 -9.23 -0.33 1.68
CA ILE A 95 -10.59 -0.85 1.43
C ILE A 95 -11.56 -0.35 2.51
N VAL A 96 -11.22 -0.49 3.79
CA VAL A 96 -12.08 -0.07 4.90
C VAL A 96 -12.34 1.44 4.85
N SER A 97 -11.31 2.25 4.64
CA SER A 97 -11.44 3.71 4.54
C SER A 97 -12.30 4.12 3.34
N THR A 98 -12.13 3.43 2.20
CA THR A 98 -12.95 3.68 0.99
C THR A 98 -14.42 3.34 1.22
N VAL A 99 -14.71 2.18 1.84
CA VAL A 99 -16.08 1.77 2.19
C VAL A 99 -16.72 2.73 3.19
N ARG A 100 -15.93 3.33 4.08
CA ARG A 100 -16.38 4.34 5.04
C ARG A 100 -16.48 5.76 4.47
N ASN A 101 -16.23 5.94 3.17
CA ASN A 101 -16.13 7.25 2.52
C ASN A 101 -15.02 8.18 3.09
N GLU A 102 -14.05 7.63 3.78
CA GLU A 102 -12.88 8.34 4.33
C GLU A 102 -11.75 8.37 3.28
N ARG A 103 -12.02 8.99 2.12
CA ARG A 103 -11.13 8.97 0.95
C ARG A 103 -9.75 9.58 1.22
N GLU A 104 -9.69 10.60 2.08
CA GLU A 104 -8.42 11.24 2.44
C GLU A 104 -7.51 10.27 3.20
N ILE A 105 -8.07 9.42 4.05
CA ILE A 105 -7.32 8.38 4.76
C ILE A 105 -6.84 7.31 3.77
N ALA A 106 -7.70 6.85 2.86
CA ALA A 106 -7.33 5.87 1.84
C ALA A 106 -6.16 6.34 0.96
N VAL A 107 -6.27 7.56 0.41
CA VAL A 107 -5.21 8.14 -0.44
C VAL A 107 -3.95 8.46 0.38
N GLY A 108 -4.10 8.99 1.58
CA GLY A 108 -2.98 9.27 2.49
C GLY A 108 -2.19 8.02 2.86
N ASN A 109 -2.88 6.90 3.12
CA ASN A 109 -2.26 5.61 3.40
C ASN A 109 -1.45 5.10 2.20
N LEU A 110 -2.03 5.10 0.99
CA LEU A 110 -1.36 4.64 -0.23
C LEU A 110 -0.12 5.47 -0.57
N LEU A 111 -0.25 6.79 -0.56
CA LEU A 111 0.88 7.68 -0.88
C LEU A 111 1.92 7.69 0.23
N GLY A 112 1.47 7.67 1.49
CA GLY A 112 2.35 7.69 2.65
C GLY A 112 3.22 6.45 2.73
N SER A 113 2.65 5.25 2.60
CA SER A 113 3.39 3.99 2.61
C SER A 113 4.36 3.89 1.44
N SER A 114 3.95 4.29 0.22
CA SER A 114 4.83 4.29 -0.95
C SER A 114 6.05 5.20 -0.76
N VAL A 115 5.84 6.43 -0.29
CA VAL A 115 6.94 7.38 0.00
C VAL A 115 7.83 6.86 1.11
N TYR A 116 7.26 6.30 2.17
CA TYR A 116 8.01 5.73 3.28
C TYR A 116 8.88 4.55 2.83
N ASN A 117 8.31 3.63 2.04
CA ASN A 117 9.04 2.47 1.53
C ASN A 117 10.22 2.88 0.64
N ILE A 118 10.06 3.88 -0.23
CA ILE A 118 11.14 4.33 -1.10
C ILE A 118 12.16 5.19 -0.33
N ALA A 119 11.70 6.19 0.44
CA ALA A 119 12.59 7.16 1.05
C ALA A 119 13.29 6.63 2.31
N VAL A 120 12.62 5.79 3.09
CA VAL A 120 13.13 5.31 4.38
C VAL A 120 13.61 3.87 4.25
N ILE A 121 12.73 2.94 3.86
CA ILE A 121 13.10 1.52 3.84
C ILE A 121 14.17 1.26 2.81
N LEU A 122 13.94 1.59 1.55
CA LEU A 122 14.94 1.39 0.50
C LEU A 122 16.21 2.22 0.77
N GLY A 123 16.06 3.47 1.21
CA GLY A 123 17.20 4.33 1.56
C GLY A 123 18.08 3.72 2.65
N LEU A 124 17.51 3.22 3.75
CA LEU A 124 18.25 2.55 4.81
C LEU A 124 18.84 1.21 4.35
N THR A 125 18.07 0.43 3.57
CA THR A 125 18.54 -0.84 3.01
C THR A 125 19.81 -0.65 2.14
N MET A 126 19.92 0.47 1.44
CA MET A 126 21.10 0.79 0.63
C MET A 126 22.28 1.35 1.44
N LEU A 127 22.03 1.89 2.64
CA LEU A 127 23.07 2.50 3.48
C LEU A 127 23.72 1.54 4.49
N VAL A 128 22.97 0.52 4.94
CA VAL A 128 23.41 -0.38 6.02
C VAL A 128 24.43 -1.42 5.57
N PRO A 129 24.34 -2.07 4.41
CA PRO A 129 25.29 -3.09 4.01
C PRO A 129 26.69 -2.52 3.76
N SER A 130 27.70 -3.22 4.26
CA SER A 130 29.14 -2.91 4.00
C SER A 130 29.55 -3.31 2.58
N GLU A 131 28.80 -4.18 1.92
CA GLU A 131 29.06 -4.70 0.58
C GLU A 131 27.97 -4.26 -0.40
N ALA A 132 28.32 -4.20 -1.68
CA ALA A 132 27.37 -3.83 -2.74
C ALA A 132 26.27 -4.87 -2.84
N ILE A 133 25.01 -4.42 -2.82
CA ILE A 133 23.85 -5.28 -3.03
C ILE A 133 23.77 -5.64 -4.50
N THR A 134 23.89 -6.94 -4.81
CA THR A 134 23.71 -7.46 -6.16
C THR A 134 22.21 -7.48 -6.50
N VAL A 135 21.85 -6.73 -7.55
CA VAL A 135 20.48 -6.71 -8.06
C VAL A 135 20.42 -7.52 -9.35
N GLU A 136 19.48 -8.42 -9.46
CA GLU A 136 19.28 -9.26 -10.64
C GLU A 136 18.97 -8.38 -11.87
N ARG A 137 19.58 -8.70 -13.03
CA ARG A 137 19.41 -7.91 -14.26
C ARG A 137 17.97 -7.82 -14.73
N THR A 138 17.18 -8.83 -14.48
CA THR A 138 15.76 -8.87 -14.85
C THR A 138 14.93 -7.89 -14.02
N LEU A 139 15.25 -7.73 -12.75
CA LEU A 139 14.66 -6.69 -11.88
C LEU A 139 14.91 -5.29 -12.44
N ILE A 140 16.15 -5.01 -12.88
CA ILE A 140 16.51 -3.70 -13.44
C ILE A 140 15.85 -3.47 -14.80
N ALA A 141 15.80 -4.50 -15.65
CA ALA A 141 15.37 -4.37 -17.04
C ALA A 141 13.84 -4.39 -17.22
N VAL A 142 13.11 -5.04 -16.32
CA VAL A 142 11.66 -5.25 -16.45
C VAL A 142 10.90 -4.68 -15.25
N ASP A 143 11.23 -5.11 -14.03
CA ASP A 143 10.36 -4.84 -12.88
C ASP A 143 10.43 -3.38 -12.42
N ILE A 144 11.63 -2.79 -12.37
CA ILE A 144 11.79 -1.37 -12.05
C ILE A 144 11.11 -0.46 -13.10
N PRO A 145 11.27 -0.66 -14.42
CA PRO A 145 10.51 0.05 -15.43
C PRO A 145 9.00 -0.10 -15.31
N VAL A 146 8.49 -1.31 -15.03
CA VAL A 146 7.04 -1.54 -14.81
C VAL A 146 6.55 -0.77 -13.60
N MET A 147 7.27 -0.83 -12.47
CA MET A 147 6.96 -0.06 -11.27
C MET A 147 6.96 1.46 -11.54
N ALA A 148 7.98 1.95 -12.25
CA ALA A 148 8.07 3.37 -12.60
C ALA A 148 6.93 3.80 -13.53
N ALA A 149 6.59 2.98 -14.54
CA ALA A 149 5.48 3.24 -15.43
C ALA A 149 4.13 3.26 -14.68
N ALA A 150 3.88 2.30 -13.80
CA ALA A 150 2.68 2.27 -12.97
C ALA A 150 2.58 3.54 -12.09
N THR A 151 3.69 3.96 -11.47
CA THR A 151 3.74 5.18 -10.65
C THR A 151 3.43 6.42 -11.48
N VAL A 152 4.04 6.57 -12.67
CA VAL A 152 3.80 7.70 -13.58
C VAL A 152 2.35 7.71 -14.05
N LEU A 153 1.77 6.56 -14.38
CA LEU A 153 0.36 6.45 -14.81
C LEU A 153 -0.63 6.79 -13.69
N CYS A 154 -0.27 6.63 -12.42
CA CYS A 154 -1.10 7.07 -11.31
C CYS A 154 -1.17 8.59 -11.18
N VAL A 155 -0.15 9.34 -11.60
CA VAL A 155 -0.08 10.80 -11.45
C VAL A 155 -1.24 11.52 -12.15
N PRO A 156 -1.58 11.27 -13.44
CA PRO A 156 -2.72 11.88 -14.09
C PRO A 156 -4.05 11.58 -13.38
N ALA A 157 -4.24 10.34 -12.93
CA ALA A 157 -5.44 9.94 -12.21
C ALA A 157 -5.68 10.77 -10.94
N PHE A 158 -4.62 11.19 -10.25
CA PHE A 158 -4.72 12.09 -9.10
C PHE A 158 -4.83 13.58 -9.47
N LEU A 159 -4.34 13.97 -10.65
CA LEU A 159 -4.35 15.37 -11.10
C LEU A 159 -5.65 15.77 -11.83
N THR A 160 -6.21 14.88 -12.65
CA THR A 160 -7.33 15.15 -13.57
C THR A 160 -8.73 15.16 -12.96
N GLY A 161 -8.89 15.34 -11.69
CA GLY A 161 -10.20 15.46 -11.07
C GLY A 161 -10.22 15.05 -9.62
N ARG A 162 -9.06 14.68 -9.07
CA ARG A 162 -8.88 14.19 -7.70
C ARG A 162 -9.76 12.98 -7.33
N THR A 163 -10.24 12.26 -8.33
CA THR A 163 -11.06 11.05 -8.16
C THR A 163 -10.64 10.02 -9.17
N LEU A 164 -10.31 8.82 -8.69
CA LEU A 164 -10.09 7.66 -9.55
C LEU A 164 -11.45 7.09 -9.97
N SER A 165 -11.71 7.01 -11.26
CA SER A 165 -12.92 6.36 -11.78
C SER A 165 -12.84 4.85 -11.63
N ARG A 166 -14.00 4.18 -11.63
CA ARG A 166 -14.06 2.70 -11.58
C ARG A 166 -13.34 2.05 -12.78
N ALA A 167 -13.39 2.69 -13.95
CA ALA A 167 -12.72 2.19 -15.15
C ALA A 167 -11.19 2.29 -15.05
N GLU A 168 -10.67 3.40 -14.53
CA GLU A 168 -9.24 3.57 -14.27
C GLU A 168 -8.75 2.57 -13.22
N GLY A 169 -9.50 2.39 -12.12
CA GLY A 169 -9.18 1.39 -11.11
C GLY A 169 -9.18 -0.03 -11.68
N ALA A 170 -10.16 -0.39 -12.51
CA ALA A 170 -10.21 -1.70 -13.18
C ALA A 170 -9.04 -1.90 -14.15
N ALA A 171 -8.63 -0.84 -14.87
CA ALA A 171 -7.47 -0.88 -15.74
C ALA A 171 -6.17 -1.15 -14.96
N PHE A 172 -5.94 -0.47 -13.81
CA PHE A 172 -4.78 -0.72 -12.96
C PHE A 172 -4.76 -2.16 -12.42
N VAL A 173 -5.91 -2.67 -11.94
CA VAL A 173 -6.03 -4.07 -11.49
C VAL A 173 -5.74 -5.03 -12.64
N GLY A 174 -6.27 -4.77 -13.83
CA GLY A 174 -6.00 -5.57 -15.03
C GLY A 174 -4.52 -5.59 -15.41
N CYS A 175 -3.84 -4.44 -15.38
CA CYS A 175 -2.39 -4.34 -15.60
C CYS A 175 -1.60 -5.13 -14.55
N TYR A 176 -2.00 -5.06 -13.28
CA TYR A 176 -1.36 -5.83 -12.22
C TYR A 176 -1.53 -7.34 -12.42
N ILE A 177 -2.74 -7.80 -12.76
CA ILE A 177 -3.00 -9.22 -13.05
C ILE A 177 -2.17 -9.70 -14.25
N ALA A 178 -2.08 -8.89 -15.31
CA ALA A 178 -1.28 -9.22 -16.48
C ALA A 178 0.22 -9.32 -16.14
N TYR A 179 0.73 -8.38 -15.33
CA TYR A 179 2.10 -8.44 -14.84
C TYR A 179 2.35 -9.65 -13.95
N PHE A 180 1.43 -9.96 -13.04
CA PHE A 180 1.51 -11.15 -12.19
C PHE A 180 1.52 -12.44 -13.01
N ALA A 181 0.66 -12.55 -14.03
CA ALA A 181 0.64 -13.68 -14.95
C ALA A 181 1.98 -13.80 -15.72
N TYR A 182 2.54 -12.67 -16.16
CA TYR A 182 3.87 -12.65 -16.77
C TYR A 182 4.95 -13.20 -15.83
N LEU A 183 4.96 -12.79 -14.57
CA LEU A 183 5.92 -13.30 -13.57
C LEU A 183 5.79 -14.82 -13.40
N MET A 184 4.56 -15.34 -13.32
CA MET A 184 4.30 -16.76 -13.18
C MET A 184 4.73 -17.57 -14.40
N LEU A 185 4.56 -17.04 -15.62
CA LEU A 185 4.88 -17.77 -16.86
C LEU A 185 6.34 -17.65 -17.27
N ALA A 186 7.01 -16.55 -16.94
CA ALA A 186 8.36 -16.25 -17.44
C ALA A 186 9.46 -16.55 -16.41
N ARG A 187 9.12 -16.79 -15.15
CA ARG A 187 10.09 -16.97 -14.06
C ARG A 187 9.89 -18.23 -13.20
N THR A 188 8.92 -19.07 -13.54
CA THR A 188 8.87 -20.49 -13.13
C THR A 188 9.55 -21.32 -14.22
#